data_7e5e4a3b1ae00ced319da8b68f47a79f
#
_entry.id   7e5e4a3b1ae00ced319da8b68f47a79f
#
_cell.length_a   1.000
_cell.length_b   1.000
_cell.length_c   1.000
_cell.angle_alpha   90.00
_cell.angle_beta   90.00
_cell.angle_gamma   90.00
#
_symmetry.space_group_name_H-M   'P 1'
#
loop_
_entity.id
_entity.type
_entity.pdbx_description
1 polymer ?
#
loop_
_entity_poly.entity_id
_entity_poly.type
_entity_poly.pdbx_seq_one_letter_code
_entity_poly.pdbx_strand_id
1 'polypeptide(L)'
;MITDSLMFNNNGKNILITGASSGIGFYALVNLLKKENHLFIPVRSLSRGHDLKLKLRNYFNEEYLNKFLNLIYDTDFSDLNNINKIREYIIEKKKTIDVLILNAGMQYTGGLYPKVSKQGIELTFAINHLAHFYLTNICL
;
A
#
# COMPACT_ATOMS: atom_id res chain seq x y z
N MET A 1 -32.62 -16.68 -13.65
CA MET A 1 -31.21 -17.01 -13.88
C MET A 1 -30.54 -15.79 -14.50
N ILE A 2 -29.92 -14.94 -13.68
CA ILE A 2 -29.09 -13.85 -14.15
C ILE A 2 -27.68 -14.43 -14.23
N THR A 3 -27.28 -14.74 -15.44
CA THR A 3 -26.00 -15.36 -15.76
C THR A 3 -24.87 -14.39 -15.46
N ASP A 4 -23.92 -14.86 -14.67
CA ASP A 4 -22.62 -14.29 -14.34
C ASP A 4 -21.75 -14.02 -15.58
N SER A 5 -22.08 -13.01 -16.37
CA SER A 5 -21.25 -12.58 -17.49
C SER A 5 -20.91 -11.09 -17.44
N LEU A 6 -20.66 -10.57 -16.25
CA LEU A 6 -19.72 -9.46 -16.14
C LEU A 6 -18.33 -10.08 -16.31
N MET A 7 -17.94 -10.28 -17.56
CA MET A 7 -16.57 -10.57 -17.94
C MET A 7 -15.71 -9.40 -17.44
N PHE A 8 -15.20 -9.54 -16.21
CA PHE A 8 -14.04 -8.78 -15.80
C PHE A 8 -12.92 -9.22 -16.74
N ASN A 9 -12.52 -8.34 -17.64
CA ASN A 9 -11.31 -8.54 -18.43
C ASN A 9 -10.21 -9.00 -17.46
N ASN A 10 -9.69 -10.20 -17.71
CA ASN A 10 -8.66 -10.85 -16.88
C ASN A 10 -7.26 -10.22 -17.05
N ASN A 11 -7.18 -8.97 -17.44
CA ASN A 11 -5.96 -8.19 -17.30
C ASN A 11 -5.90 -7.72 -15.86
N GLY A 12 -4.93 -8.22 -15.11
CA GLY A 12 -4.75 -7.89 -13.69
C GLY A 12 -4.82 -6.37 -13.45
N LYS A 13 -5.53 -5.96 -12.41
CA LYS A 13 -5.68 -4.56 -12.03
C LYS A 13 -4.42 -4.01 -11.37
N ASN A 14 -4.18 -2.73 -11.51
CA ASN A 14 -3.19 -2.00 -10.74
C ASN A 14 -3.82 -1.58 -9.40
N ILE A 15 -3.39 -2.19 -8.31
CA ILE A 15 -3.97 -2.00 -6.98
C ILE A 15 -2.92 -1.42 -6.05
N LEU A 16 -3.19 -0.26 -5.46
CA LEU A 16 -2.39 0.31 -4.39
C LEU A 16 -3.03 -0.06 -3.06
N ILE A 17 -2.26 -0.71 -2.19
CA ILE A 17 -2.71 -1.05 -0.83
C ILE A 17 -1.72 -0.54 0.20
N THR A 18 -2.20 0.22 1.17
CA THR A 18 -1.40 0.71 2.29
C THR A 18 -1.41 -0.28 3.46
N GLY A 19 -0.31 -0.34 4.22
CA GLY A 19 -0.22 -1.19 5.41
C GLY A 19 -0.22 -2.70 5.14
N ALA A 20 0.28 -3.13 3.97
CA ALA A 20 0.28 -4.53 3.55
C ALA A 20 1.46 -5.37 4.08
N SER A 21 2.32 -4.85 4.96
CA SER A 21 3.49 -5.58 5.48
C SER A 21 3.16 -6.55 6.61
N SER A 22 1.96 -6.49 7.19
CA SER A 22 1.54 -7.35 8.31
C SER A 22 0.01 -7.41 8.43
N GLY A 23 -0.49 -8.29 9.30
CA GLY A 23 -1.90 -8.39 9.67
C GLY A 23 -2.84 -8.59 8.49
N ILE A 24 -3.99 -7.94 8.55
CA ILE A 24 -5.06 -8.04 7.54
C ILE A 24 -4.56 -7.64 6.16
N GLY A 25 -3.78 -6.54 6.06
CA GLY A 25 -3.23 -6.06 4.80
C GLY A 25 -2.31 -7.06 4.11
N PHE A 26 -1.52 -7.84 4.87
CA PHE A 26 -0.66 -8.87 4.32
C PHE A 26 -1.45 -10.01 3.66
N TYR A 27 -2.48 -10.51 4.33
CA TYR A 27 -3.32 -11.58 3.76
C TYR A 27 -4.16 -11.10 2.57
N ALA A 28 -4.62 -9.85 2.61
CA ALA A 28 -5.25 -9.21 1.47
C ALA A 28 -4.29 -9.14 0.26
N LEU A 29 -3.04 -8.69 0.48
CA LEU A 29 -1.99 -8.67 -0.54
C LEU A 29 -1.76 -10.05 -1.16
N VAL A 30 -1.59 -11.10 -0.33
CA VAL A 30 -1.40 -12.48 -0.82
C VAL A 30 -2.56 -12.91 -1.71
N ASN A 31 -3.81 -12.66 -1.29
CA ASN A 31 -4.99 -13.05 -2.08
C ASN A 31 -5.14 -12.24 -3.37
N LEU A 32 -4.77 -10.97 -3.36
CA LEU A 32 -4.79 -10.12 -4.55
C LEU A 32 -3.69 -10.53 -5.55
N LEU A 33 -2.49 -10.87 -5.07
CA LEU A 33 -1.41 -11.41 -5.91
C LEU A 33 -1.82 -12.72 -6.60
N LYS A 34 -2.49 -13.65 -5.92
CA LYS A 34 -2.98 -14.90 -6.51
C LYS A 34 -3.91 -14.70 -7.73
N LYS A 35 -4.46 -13.51 -7.88
CA LYS A 35 -5.34 -13.12 -9.02
C LYS A 35 -4.58 -12.36 -10.11
N GLU A 36 -3.25 -12.42 -10.11
CA GLU A 36 -2.37 -11.75 -11.10
C GLU A 36 -2.56 -10.23 -11.19
N ASN A 37 -2.96 -9.58 -10.10
CA ASN A 37 -3.00 -8.13 -10.04
C ASN A 37 -1.59 -7.55 -9.86
N HIS A 38 -1.35 -6.37 -10.38
CA HIS A 38 -0.15 -5.59 -10.12
C HIS A 38 -0.32 -4.79 -8.83
N LEU A 39 0.44 -5.14 -7.81
CA LEU A 39 0.33 -4.55 -6.48
C LEU A 39 1.38 -3.47 -6.27
N PHE A 40 0.95 -2.29 -5.81
CA PHE A 40 1.77 -1.14 -5.44
C PHE A 40 1.71 -0.98 -3.93
N ILE A 41 2.84 -1.22 -3.26
CA ILE A 41 2.89 -1.33 -1.79
C ILE A 41 3.84 -0.27 -1.24
N PRO A 42 3.30 0.81 -0.64
CA PRO A 42 4.10 1.75 0.13
C PRO A 42 4.71 1.07 1.36
N VAL A 43 6.04 1.21 1.52
CA VAL A 43 6.79 0.69 2.67
C VAL A 43 7.68 1.77 3.26
N ARG A 44 7.76 1.82 4.59
CA ARG A 44 8.48 2.88 5.32
C ARG A 44 10.00 2.87 5.09
N SER A 45 10.58 1.70 4.78
CA SER A 45 12.02 1.54 4.64
C SER A 45 12.37 0.33 3.78
N LEU A 46 13.62 0.28 3.32
CA LEU A 46 14.19 -0.88 2.62
C LEU A 46 14.09 -2.17 3.45
N SER A 47 14.37 -2.11 4.76
CA SER A 47 14.26 -3.27 5.65
C SER A 47 12.84 -3.83 5.66
N ARG A 48 11.81 -2.98 5.79
CA ARG A 48 10.40 -3.42 5.76
C ARG A 48 10.00 -4.02 4.43
N GLY A 49 10.50 -3.49 3.33
CA GLY A 49 10.27 -4.06 2.00
C GLY A 49 10.94 -5.43 1.83
N HIS A 50 12.17 -5.58 2.34
CA HIS A 50 12.88 -6.86 2.33
C HIS A 50 12.14 -7.92 3.17
N ASP A 51 11.72 -7.57 4.40
CA ASP A 51 10.96 -8.47 5.29
C ASP A 51 9.65 -8.91 4.63
N LEU A 52 8.96 -7.99 3.94
CA LEU A 52 7.75 -8.30 3.20
C LEU A 52 8.02 -9.30 2.06
N LYS A 53 9.07 -9.07 1.26
CA LYS A 53 9.46 -10.02 0.20
C LYS A 53 9.81 -11.40 0.74
N LEU A 54 10.54 -11.47 1.85
CA LEU A 54 10.87 -12.76 2.49
C LEU A 54 9.60 -13.53 2.89
N LYS A 55 8.61 -12.86 3.47
CA LYS A 55 7.33 -13.51 3.82
C LYS A 55 6.58 -13.99 2.58
N LEU A 56 6.57 -13.19 1.50
CA LEU A 56 5.87 -13.51 0.26
C LEU A 56 6.50 -14.69 -0.49
N ARG A 57 7.79 -14.96 -0.32
CA ARG A 57 8.47 -16.13 -0.89
C ARG A 57 7.92 -17.48 -0.40
N ASN A 58 7.19 -17.51 0.71
CA ASN A 58 6.44 -18.69 1.14
C ASN A 58 5.21 -18.99 0.27
N TYR A 59 4.79 -18.06 -0.58
CA TYR A 59 3.59 -18.15 -1.41
C TYR A 59 3.87 -18.06 -2.90
N PHE A 60 4.95 -17.37 -3.30
CA PHE A 60 5.28 -17.05 -4.69
C PHE A 60 6.78 -17.16 -4.94
N ASN A 61 7.17 -17.55 -6.15
CA ASN A 61 8.56 -17.50 -6.55
C ASN A 61 9.00 -16.06 -6.88
N GLU A 62 10.32 -15.87 -7.04
CA GLU A 62 10.91 -14.54 -7.27
C GLU A 62 10.48 -13.93 -8.61
N GLU A 63 10.36 -14.72 -9.66
CA GLU A 63 9.92 -14.28 -10.98
C GLU A 63 8.51 -13.70 -10.91
N TYR A 64 7.59 -14.39 -10.23
CA TYR A 64 6.24 -13.95 -10.01
C TYR A 64 6.17 -12.62 -9.22
N LEU A 65 6.96 -12.53 -8.14
CA LEU A 65 7.02 -11.30 -7.34
C LEU A 65 7.59 -10.13 -8.15
N ASN A 66 8.61 -10.35 -8.95
CA ASN A 66 9.20 -9.29 -9.81
C ASN A 66 8.21 -8.79 -10.88
N LYS A 67 7.30 -9.66 -11.33
CA LYS A 67 6.28 -9.29 -12.32
C LYS A 67 5.12 -8.48 -11.72
N PHE A 68 4.64 -8.85 -10.53
CA PHE A 68 3.39 -8.35 -10.00
C PHE A 68 3.51 -7.44 -8.77
N LEU A 69 4.67 -7.42 -8.08
CA LEU A 69 4.87 -6.65 -6.85
C LEU A 69 5.75 -5.43 -7.09
N ASN A 70 5.22 -4.25 -6.80
CA ASN A 70 5.93 -2.97 -6.84
C ASN A 70 6.03 -2.41 -5.42
N LEU A 71 7.23 -2.38 -4.84
CA LEU A 71 7.47 -1.76 -3.55
C LEU A 71 7.87 -0.29 -3.75
N ILE A 72 7.21 0.61 -3.01
CA ILE A 72 7.48 2.04 -3.02
C ILE A 72 8.09 2.38 -1.67
N TYR A 73 9.39 2.67 -1.68
CA TYR A 73 10.18 2.84 -0.46
C TYR A 73 10.10 4.26 0.11
N ASP A 74 10.52 4.40 1.38
CA ASP A 74 10.60 5.67 2.10
C ASP A 74 9.28 6.43 2.16
N THR A 75 8.19 5.69 2.32
CA THR A 75 6.82 6.21 2.38
C THR A 75 6.26 6.13 3.80
N ASP A 76 6.98 6.71 4.77
CA ASP A 76 6.47 6.82 6.14
C ASP A 76 5.36 7.87 6.22
N PHE A 77 4.16 7.45 6.61
CA PHE A 77 2.98 8.30 6.70
C PHE A 77 2.98 9.25 7.91
N SER A 78 3.98 9.16 8.79
CA SER A 78 4.23 10.16 9.81
C SER A 78 4.82 11.47 9.25
N ASP A 79 5.22 11.47 7.99
CA ASP A 79 5.59 12.66 7.21
C ASP A 79 4.76 12.71 5.91
N LEU A 80 3.82 13.65 5.82
CA LEU A 80 2.94 13.80 4.66
C LEU A 80 3.69 14.06 3.35
N ASN A 81 4.89 14.64 3.41
CA ASN A 81 5.72 14.87 2.22
C ASN A 81 6.13 13.55 1.54
N ASN A 82 6.28 12.48 2.32
CA ASN A 82 6.64 11.17 1.76
C ASN A 82 5.55 10.56 0.88
N ILE A 83 4.30 11.01 1.02
CA ILE A 83 3.17 10.50 0.23
C ILE A 83 3.33 10.88 -1.25
N ASN A 84 3.97 12.03 -1.55
CA ASN A 84 4.25 12.43 -2.91
C ASN A 84 5.12 11.43 -3.67
N LYS A 85 6.01 10.71 -2.98
CA LYS A 85 6.84 9.66 -3.57
C LYS A 85 6.01 8.54 -4.20
N ILE A 86 4.82 8.28 -3.66
CA ILE A 86 3.89 7.29 -4.20
C ILE A 86 3.41 7.75 -5.58
N ARG A 87 2.97 9.00 -5.67
CA ARG A 87 2.54 9.60 -6.94
C ARG A 87 3.66 9.65 -7.97
N GLU A 88 4.84 10.10 -7.56
CA GLU A 88 6.04 10.18 -8.40
C GLU A 88 6.39 8.81 -8.98
N TYR A 89 6.39 7.76 -8.14
CA TYR A 89 6.65 6.39 -8.56
C TYR A 89 5.62 5.90 -9.60
N ILE A 90 4.33 6.14 -9.38
CA ILE A 90 3.25 5.74 -10.28
C ILE A 90 3.41 6.42 -11.64
N ILE A 91 3.71 7.72 -11.65
CA ILE A 91 3.96 8.51 -12.86
C ILE A 91 5.20 7.99 -13.61
N GLU A 92 6.31 7.78 -12.90
CA GLU A 92 7.55 7.23 -13.48
C GLU A 92 7.30 5.88 -14.18
N LYS A 93 6.51 5.02 -13.54
CA LYS A 93 6.13 3.72 -14.11
C LYS A 93 5.06 3.81 -15.21
N LYS A 94 4.55 5.00 -15.50
CA LYS A 94 3.47 5.24 -16.48
C LYS A 94 2.26 4.33 -16.23
N LYS A 95 1.88 4.20 -14.95
CA LYS A 95 0.75 3.38 -14.50
C LYS A 95 -0.40 4.26 -14.04
N THR A 96 -1.61 3.70 -14.09
CA THR A 96 -2.81 4.23 -13.42
C THR A 96 -3.21 3.25 -12.33
N ILE A 97 -3.78 3.73 -11.25
CA ILE A 97 -4.29 2.89 -10.16
C ILE A 97 -5.78 2.67 -10.38
N ASP A 98 -6.18 1.42 -10.54
CA ASP A 98 -7.58 1.03 -10.74
C ASP A 98 -8.32 0.88 -9.40
N VAL A 99 -7.59 0.50 -8.33
CA VAL A 99 -8.14 0.29 -6.99
C VAL A 99 -7.19 0.81 -5.94
N LEU A 100 -7.71 1.60 -5.01
CA LEU A 100 -6.99 2.12 -3.86
C LEU A 100 -7.55 1.51 -2.57
N ILE A 101 -6.71 0.78 -1.81
CA ILE A 101 -7.07 0.14 -0.54
C ILE A 101 -6.35 0.85 0.60
N LEU A 102 -7.09 1.64 1.35
CA LEU A 102 -6.62 2.44 2.49
C LEU A 102 -6.70 1.61 3.77
N ASN A 103 -5.69 0.75 4.00
CA ASN A 103 -5.69 -0.22 5.10
C ASN A 103 -4.69 0.13 6.21
N ALA A 104 -3.66 0.93 5.94
CA ALA A 104 -2.69 1.29 6.95
C ALA A 104 -3.35 1.98 8.14
N GLY A 105 -2.94 1.61 9.34
CA GLY A 105 -3.42 2.22 10.55
C GLY A 105 -2.55 1.86 11.74
N MET A 106 -2.54 2.74 12.72
CA MET A 106 -1.89 2.52 14.00
C MET A 106 -2.71 3.15 15.12
N GLN A 107 -2.51 2.65 16.32
CA GLN A 107 -2.97 3.30 17.54
C GLN A 107 -1.75 3.58 18.43
N TYR A 108 -1.60 4.83 18.85
CA TYR A 108 -0.62 5.19 19.85
C TYR A 108 -1.28 5.07 21.24
N THR A 109 -0.79 4.14 22.04
CA THR A 109 -1.40 3.79 23.34
C THR A 109 -0.56 4.18 24.55
N GLY A 110 0.54 4.91 24.38
CA GLY A 110 1.46 5.10 25.49
C GLY A 110 2.10 6.48 25.57
N GLY A 111 2.06 7.06 26.79
CA GLY A 111 2.76 8.28 27.17
C GLY A 111 1.85 9.37 27.69
N LEU A 112 2.41 10.24 28.54
CA LEU A 112 1.73 11.40 29.11
C LEU A 112 1.42 12.49 28.07
N TYR A 113 2.10 12.44 26.92
CA TYR A 113 1.94 13.42 25.84
C TYR A 113 1.64 12.73 24.52
N PRO A 114 0.74 13.29 23.68
CA PRO A 114 0.48 12.78 22.36
C PRO A 114 1.73 12.85 21.47
N LYS A 115 2.01 11.82 20.69
CA LYS A 115 3.00 11.91 19.64
C LYS A 115 2.42 12.69 18.47
N VAL A 116 3.30 13.42 17.78
CA VAL A 116 2.93 14.21 16.61
C VAL A 116 3.70 13.75 15.37
N SER A 117 3.11 13.95 14.21
CA SER A 117 3.75 13.80 12.90
C SER A 117 4.83 14.85 12.68
N LYS A 118 5.56 14.77 11.60
CA LYS A 118 6.58 15.78 11.23
C LYS A 118 5.97 17.17 11.02
N GLN A 119 4.69 17.24 10.67
CA GLN A 119 3.93 18.48 10.49
C GLN A 119 3.26 18.97 11.80
N GLY A 120 3.55 18.35 12.96
CA GLY A 120 2.99 18.74 14.25
C GLY A 120 1.54 18.31 14.50
N ILE A 121 1.00 17.39 13.70
CA ILE A 121 -0.37 16.88 13.82
C ILE A 121 -0.34 15.60 14.67
N GLU A 122 -1.39 15.38 15.49
CA GLU A 122 -1.49 14.16 16.31
C GLU A 122 -1.27 12.91 15.44
N LEU A 123 -0.41 12.00 15.89
CA LEU A 123 0.17 10.95 15.05
C LEU A 123 -0.85 9.95 14.54
N THR A 124 -1.81 9.54 15.38
CA THR A 124 -2.85 8.57 14.99
C THR A 124 -3.76 9.17 13.93
N PHE A 125 -4.18 10.43 14.11
CA PHE A 125 -4.98 11.15 13.12
C PHE A 125 -4.20 11.39 11.83
N ALA A 126 -2.93 11.79 11.93
CA ALA A 126 -2.08 12.04 10.77
C ALA A 126 -1.94 10.79 9.90
N ILE A 127 -1.66 9.63 10.49
CA ILE A 127 -1.43 8.38 9.75
C ILE A 127 -2.74 7.75 9.29
N ASN A 128 -3.74 7.62 10.17
CA ASN A 128 -4.93 6.84 9.85
C ASN A 128 -5.92 7.59 8.96
N HIS A 129 -5.92 8.92 9.04
CA HIS A 129 -6.87 9.75 8.30
C HIS A 129 -6.21 10.68 7.28
N LEU A 130 -5.40 11.62 7.75
CA LEU A 130 -4.91 12.72 6.91
C LEU A 130 -4.00 12.25 5.77
N ALA A 131 -3.11 11.30 6.06
CA ALA A 131 -2.24 10.69 5.04
C ALA A 131 -3.05 9.99 3.95
N HIS A 132 -4.10 9.26 4.31
CA HIS A 132 -4.98 8.59 3.37
C HIS A 132 -5.85 9.57 2.58
N PHE A 133 -6.36 10.61 3.23
CA PHE A 133 -7.06 11.69 2.53
C PHE A 133 -6.17 12.34 1.47
N TYR A 134 -4.93 12.69 1.85
CA TYR A 134 -3.97 13.27 0.91
C TYR A 134 -3.61 12.31 -0.22
N LEU A 135 -3.31 11.04 0.10
CA LEU A 135 -3.02 10.00 -0.90
C LEU A 135 -4.17 9.85 -1.91
N THR A 136 -5.41 9.82 -1.44
CA THR A 136 -6.58 9.73 -2.33
C THR A 136 -6.63 10.89 -3.31
N ASN A 137 -6.43 12.12 -2.83
CA ASN A 137 -6.48 13.31 -3.68
C ASN A 137 -5.35 13.38 -4.72
N ILE A 138 -4.18 12.80 -4.45
CA ILE A 138 -3.06 12.82 -5.41
C ILE A 138 -3.05 11.63 -6.37
N CYS A 139 -3.85 10.58 -6.10
CA CYS A 139 -3.99 9.40 -6.96
C CYS A 139 -5.23 9.45 -7.88
N LEU A 140 -6.15 10.38 -7.63
CA LEU A 140 -7.30 10.66 -8.50
C LEU A 140 -6.94 11.69 -9.57
#